data_05520fb8ed2eab732c05a259538fc1d3
#
_entry.id   05520fb8ed2eab732c05a259538fc1d3
#
_cell.length_a   1.000
_cell.length_b   1.000
_cell.length_c   1.000
_cell.angle_alpha   90.00
_cell.angle_beta   90.00
_cell.angle_gamma   90.00
#
_symmetry.space_group_name_H-M   'P 1'
#
loop_
_entity.id
_entity.type
_entity.pdbx_description
1 polymer ?
#
loop_
_entity_poly.entity_id
_entity_poly.type
_entity_poly.pdbx_seq_one_letter_code
_entity_poly.pdbx_strand_id
1 'polypeptide(L)'
;MKLEDIGVGATIKGVVLQGAVKVVSINKIGEDAIQVFYQSQDGVIGEQTLFRNDEYRLAVLEEGRPWSFVGKEELVTEEGKRFKLAAEAQRIQLAHLFDPLMAIHTSDIDPLPHQITAVYESMLPKQPLRYVLADDPGAGKTIMAGLLIRELMIRGDLKRCLIVTPGSLCEQWQEEMIQKFGVIFEIFSRDMVESSHAGNPFEEKDLLIARIDQLARAEDLQEKLENTDWDLIV
;
A
#
# COMPACT_ATOMS: atom_id res chain seq x y z
N MET A 1 -9.89 33.20 -7.88
CA MET A 1 -9.69 34.26 -6.85
C MET A 1 -9.87 35.61 -7.51
N LYS A 2 -10.50 36.54 -6.85
CA LYS A 2 -10.69 37.89 -7.44
C LYS A 2 -9.44 38.75 -7.23
N LEU A 3 -9.19 39.72 -8.12
CA LEU A 3 -8.02 40.59 -8.02
C LEU A 3 -8.02 41.41 -6.73
N GLU A 4 -9.22 41.74 -6.22
CA GLU A 4 -9.40 42.53 -4.98
C GLU A 4 -8.98 41.74 -3.70
N ASP A 5 -8.96 40.41 -3.77
CA ASP A 5 -8.61 39.54 -2.65
C ASP A 5 -7.09 39.36 -2.48
N ILE A 6 -6.30 39.91 -3.41
CA ILE A 6 -4.84 39.82 -3.37
C ILE A 6 -4.30 40.83 -2.35
N GLY A 7 -3.68 40.32 -1.28
CA GLY A 7 -3.05 41.14 -0.23
C GLY A 7 -1.53 41.14 -0.32
N VAL A 8 -0.92 42.22 0.17
CA VAL A 8 0.55 42.29 0.36
C VAL A 8 0.96 41.28 1.39
N GLY A 9 2.02 40.51 1.11
CA GLY A 9 2.49 39.39 1.95
C GLY A 9 1.87 38.03 1.60
N ALA A 10 0.83 37.99 0.77
CA ALA A 10 0.23 36.74 0.35
C ALA A 10 1.16 35.94 -0.60
N THR A 11 1.18 34.65 -0.46
CA THR A 11 1.85 33.77 -1.41
C THR A 11 0.83 33.29 -2.44
N ILE A 12 1.07 33.60 -3.72
CA ILE A 12 0.10 33.36 -4.80
C ILE A 12 0.73 32.45 -5.87
N LYS A 13 -0.04 31.45 -6.30
CA LYS A 13 0.25 30.62 -7.46
C LYS A 13 -0.49 31.16 -8.68
N GLY A 14 0.13 31.08 -9.87
CA GLY A 14 -0.46 31.51 -11.13
C GLY A 14 -0.10 32.93 -11.56
N VAL A 15 0.69 33.68 -10.78
CA VAL A 15 1.28 34.95 -11.20
C VAL A 15 2.38 34.72 -12.23
N VAL A 16 3.21 33.71 -12.02
CA VAL A 16 4.23 33.25 -12.97
C VAL A 16 3.87 31.86 -13.49
N LEU A 17 4.43 31.45 -14.63
CA LEU A 17 4.13 30.17 -15.28
C LEU A 17 4.52 28.96 -14.42
N GLN A 18 5.55 29.08 -13.60
CA GLN A 18 5.98 28.01 -12.71
C GLN A 18 6.25 28.53 -11.31
N GLY A 19 5.69 27.85 -10.29
CA GLY A 19 5.91 28.16 -8.89
C GLY A 19 4.88 29.10 -8.27
N ALA A 20 5.12 29.43 -7.01
CA ALA A 20 4.37 30.40 -6.23
C ALA A 20 5.28 31.58 -5.89
N VAL A 21 4.70 32.77 -5.80
CA VAL A 21 5.43 34.00 -5.54
C VAL A 21 4.84 34.73 -4.33
N LYS A 22 5.67 35.40 -3.56
CA LYS A 22 5.24 36.24 -2.44
C LYS A 22 5.00 37.65 -2.91
N VAL A 23 3.82 38.21 -2.67
CA VAL A 23 3.44 39.57 -3.05
C VAL A 23 4.14 40.54 -2.14
N VAL A 24 4.94 41.44 -2.73
CA VAL A 24 5.67 42.52 -2.02
C VAL A 24 4.89 43.83 -2.02
N SER A 25 4.29 44.18 -3.16
CA SER A 25 3.52 45.42 -3.32
C SER A 25 2.48 45.27 -4.44
N ILE A 26 1.42 46.02 -4.36
CA ILE A 26 0.32 46.03 -5.34
C ILE A 26 -0.01 47.46 -5.73
N ASN A 27 -0.04 47.74 -7.03
CA ASN A 27 -0.54 48.99 -7.59
C ASN A 27 -1.81 48.70 -8.39
N LYS A 28 -2.88 49.44 -8.12
CA LYS A 28 -4.12 49.32 -8.89
C LYS A 28 -4.00 50.14 -10.17
N ILE A 29 -4.28 49.50 -11.31
CA ILE A 29 -4.30 50.14 -12.64
C ILE A 29 -5.75 50.10 -13.14
N GLY A 30 -6.55 51.09 -12.75
CA GLY A 30 -7.97 51.12 -13.10
C GLY A 30 -8.81 50.13 -12.31
N GLU A 31 -9.99 49.74 -12.87
CA GLU A 31 -10.91 48.80 -12.23
C GLU A 31 -10.67 47.34 -12.62
N ASP A 32 -9.94 47.07 -13.73
CA ASP A 32 -9.83 45.75 -14.35
C ASP A 32 -8.42 45.18 -14.33
N ALA A 33 -7.43 45.88 -13.75
CA ALA A 33 -6.06 45.39 -13.69
C ALA A 33 -5.33 45.84 -12.42
N ILE A 34 -4.42 45.02 -11.97
CA ILE A 34 -3.47 45.30 -10.89
C ILE A 34 -2.05 44.95 -11.33
N GLN A 35 -1.09 45.73 -10.90
CA GLN A 35 0.33 45.43 -11.04
C GLN A 35 0.84 44.88 -9.72
N VAL A 36 1.34 43.66 -9.74
CA VAL A 36 1.84 42.96 -8.58
C VAL A 36 3.36 42.88 -8.66
N PHE A 37 4.02 43.45 -7.66
CA PHE A 37 5.46 43.22 -7.43
C PHE A 37 5.60 42.03 -6.51
N TYR A 38 6.41 41.07 -6.91
CA TYR A 38 6.54 39.81 -6.21
C TYR A 38 7.99 39.37 -6.03
N GLN A 39 8.22 38.51 -5.05
CA GLN A 39 9.47 37.82 -4.86
C GLN A 39 9.24 36.33 -5.13
N SER A 40 10.05 35.74 -6.02
CA SER A 40 10.04 34.30 -6.28
C SER A 40 10.72 33.52 -5.14
N GLN A 41 10.57 32.19 -5.13
CA GLN A 41 11.22 31.32 -4.14
C GLN A 41 12.76 31.41 -4.18
N ASP A 42 13.32 31.76 -5.33
CA ASP A 42 14.77 31.95 -5.54
C ASP A 42 15.24 33.35 -5.10
N GLY A 43 14.37 34.16 -4.51
CA GLY A 43 14.69 35.50 -4.02
C GLY A 43 14.66 36.58 -5.10
N VAL A 44 14.36 36.25 -6.35
CA VAL A 44 14.31 37.20 -7.46
C VAL A 44 13.03 38.05 -7.37
N ILE A 45 13.19 39.37 -7.47
CA ILE A 45 12.06 40.31 -7.50
C ILE A 45 11.63 40.50 -8.96
N GLY A 46 10.32 40.39 -9.19
CA GLY A 46 9.70 40.62 -10.49
C GLY A 46 8.44 41.44 -10.39
N GLU A 47 7.91 41.84 -11.54
CA GLU A 47 6.62 42.49 -11.64
C GLU A 47 5.75 41.83 -12.70
N GLN A 48 4.44 41.80 -12.45
CA GLN A 48 3.46 41.25 -13.39
C GLN A 48 2.16 42.03 -13.31
N THR A 49 1.62 42.43 -14.46
CA THR A 49 0.27 42.99 -14.54
C THR A 49 -0.73 41.85 -14.68
N LEU A 50 -1.70 41.78 -13.79
CA LEU A 50 -2.79 40.83 -13.78
C LEU A 50 -4.10 41.51 -14.17
N PHE A 51 -4.84 40.87 -15.05
CA PHE A 51 -6.14 41.32 -15.52
C PHE A 51 -7.25 40.41 -14.97
N ARG A 52 -8.52 40.85 -15.03
CA ARG A 52 -9.65 40.02 -14.60
C ARG A 52 -9.70 38.64 -15.28
N ASN A 53 -9.22 38.59 -16.53
CA ASN A 53 -9.11 37.29 -17.25
C ASN A 53 -8.08 36.36 -16.66
N ASP A 54 -7.21 36.79 -15.77
CA ASP A 54 -6.21 35.95 -15.10
C ASP A 54 -6.74 35.36 -13.80
N GLU A 55 -7.88 35.82 -13.29
CA GLU A 55 -8.45 35.39 -11.99
C GLU A 55 -8.66 33.87 -11.89
N TYR A 56 -8.95 33.21 -12.99
CA TYR A 56 -9.18 31.75 -12.99
C TYR A 56 -7.93 30.93 -12.66
N ARG A 57 -6.74 31.45 -12.94
CA ARG A 57 -5.46 30.77 -12.69
C ARG A 57 -4.81 31.13 -11.36
N LEU A 58 -5.34 32.16 -10.67
CA LEU A 58 -4.78 32.65 -9.41
C LEU A 58 -5.32 31.87 -8.22
N ALA A 59 -4.41 31.38 -7.36
CA ALA A 59 -4.75 30.74 -6.10
C ALA A 59 -3.81 31.26 -4.99
N VAL A 60 -4.39 31.65 -3.84
CA VAL A 60 -3.62 31.99 -2.64
C VAL A 60 -3.13 30.67 -2.05
N LEU A 61 -1.83 30.59 -1.81
CA LEU A 61 -1.26 29.60 -0.92
C LEU A 61 -1.20 30.25 0.47
N GLU A 62 -2.13 29.89 1.33
CA GLU A 62 -2.04 30.29 2.71
C GLU A 62 -0.76 29.71 3.30
N GLU A 63 0.17 30.58 3.76
CA GLU A 63 1.26 30.21 4.64
C GLU A 63 0.70 29.87 6.03
N GLY A 64 -0.18 28.91 6.09
CA GLY A 64 -0.67 28.29 7.30
C GLY A 64 -0.21 26.84 7.27
N ARG A 65 0.12 26.30 8.41
CA ARG A 65 0.47 24.87 8.57
C ARG A 65 -0.40 24.06 7.63
N PRO A 66 0.15 23.15 6.81
CA PRO A 66 -0.61 22.37 5.81
C PRO A 66 -1.77 21.55 6.42
N TRP A 67 -2.00 21.69 7.70
CA TRP A 67 -2.92 20.95 8.54
C TRP A 67 -3.66 21.94 9.46
N SER A 68 -4.78 22.49 9.02
CA SER A 68 -5.69 23.17 9.93
C SER A 68 -6.61 22.14 10.59
N PHE A 69 -6.31 21.79 11.84
CA PHE A 69 -7.19 20.97 12.67
C PHE A 69 -8.28 21.78 13.41
N VAL A 70 -8.48 23.03 13.05
CA VAL A 70 -9.52 23.85 13.65
C VAL A 70 -10.86 23.43 13.09
N GLY A 71 -11.58 22.64 13.89
CA GLY A 71 -12.88 22.11 13.57
C GLY A 71 -13.94 23.21 13.40
N LYS A 72 -14.24 23.51 12.16
CA LYS A 72 -15.59 23.83 11.71
C LYS A 72 -15.95 22.72 10.72
N GLU A 73 -17.05 22.04 10.98
CA GLU A 73 -17.53 20.86 10.25
C GLU A 73 -17.68 21.06 8.73
N GLU A 74 -17.54 22.28 8.22
CA GLU A 74 -17.72 22.65 6.81
C GLU A 74 -16.42 22.77 6.01
N LEU A 75 -15.23 22.63 6.62
CA LEU A 75 -13.94 22.80 5.95
C LEU A 75 -13.03 21.57 6.06
N VAL A 76 -13.59 20.39 5.82
CA VAL A 76 -12.73 19.23 5.57
C VAL A 76 -12.23 19.33 4.13
N THR A 77 -11.12 20.05 3.94
CA THR A 77 -10.46 20.12 2.64
C THR A 77 -10.12 18.71 2.13
N GLU A 78 -10.11 18.52 0.82
CA GLU A 78 -9.72 17.24 0.22
C GLU A 78 -8.33 16.78 0.70
N GLU A 79 -7.43 17.71 0.98
CA GLU A 79 -6.11 17.45 1.55
C GLU A 79 -6.18 16.93 2.99
N GLY A 80 -7.09 17.46 3.81
CA GLY A 80 -7.33 16.96 5.17
C GLY A 80 -7.89 15.54 5.19
N LYS A 81 -8.78 15.24 4.25
CA LYS A 81 -9.30 13.86 4.06
C LYS A 81 -8.20 12.89 3.64
N ARG A 82 -7.36 13.30 2.68
CA ARG A 82 -6.22 12.48 2.22
C ARG A 82 -5.21 12.23 3.34
N PHE A 83 -4.92 13.25 4.14
CA PHE A 83 -4.04 13.09 5.29
C PHE A 83 -4.62 12.12 6.33
N LYS A 84 -5.91 12.26 6.65
CA LYS A 84 -6.59 11.35 7.58
C LYS A 84 -6.53 9.91 7.07
N LEU A 85 -6.81 9.70 5.78
CA LEU A 85 -6.71 8.38 5.16
C LEU A 85 -5.28 7.84 5.20
N ALA A 86 -4.28 8.66 4.91
CA ALA A 86 -2.88 8.25 4.96
C ALA A 86 -2.43 7.93 6.40
N ALA A 87 -2.84 8.74 7.38
CA ALA A 87 -2.55 8.50 8.79
C ALA A 87 -3.22 7.21 9.31
N GLU A 88 -4.48 6.96 8.93
CA GLU A 88 -5.17 5.72 9.28
C GLU A 88 -4.56 4.51 8.58
N ALA A 89 -4.20 4.62 7.31
CA ALA A 89 -3.52 3.55 6.59
C ALA A 89 -2.17 3.20 7.27
N GLN A 90 -1.40 4.22 7.67
CA GLN A 90 -0.16 4.03 8.39
C GLN A 90 -0.39 3.41 9.78
N ARG A 91 -1.45 3.84 10.49
CA ARG A 91 -1.82 3.25 11.78
C ARG A 91 -2.19 1.77 11.64
N ILE A 92 -2.95 1.42 10.61
CA ILE A 92 -3.31 0.03 10.31
C ILE A 92 -2.06 -0.77 9.96
N GLN A 93 -1.19 -0.24 9.12
CA GLN A 93 0.06 -0.90 8.73
C GLN A 93 0.99 -1.15 9.93
N LEU A 94 1.02 -0.23 10.89
CA LEU A 94 1.85 -0.35 12.09
C LEU A 94 1.12 -1.04 13.27
N ALA A 95 -0.12 -1.46 13.09
CA ALA A 95 -0.92 -2.07 14.17
C ALA A 95 -0.26 -3.34 14.73
N HIS A 96 0.47 -4.11 13.89
CA HIS A 96 1.22 -5.29 14.32
C HIS A 96 2.31 -4.99 15.36
N LEU A 97 2.79 -3.74 15.46
CA LEU A 97 3.74 -3.33 16.51
C LEU A 97 3.09 -3.26 17.90
N PHE A 98 1.77 -3.09 17.94
CA PHE A 98 0.97 -2.97 19.16
C PHE A 98 0.19 -4.25 19.50
N ASP A 99 -0.12 -5.04 18.47
CA ASP A 99 -0.78 -6.33 18.59
C ASP A 99 0.03 -7.42 17.87
N PRO A 100 0.85 -8.17 18.60
CA PRO A 100 1.70 -9.22 18.02
C PRO A 100 0.90 -10.43 17.50
N LEU A 101 -0.41 -10.51 17.76
CA LEU A 101 -1.29 -11.62 17.41
C LEU A 101 -2.37 -11.21 16.38
N MET A 102 -2.08 -10.23 15.53
CA MET A 102 -3.08 -9.66 14.61
C MET A 102 -3.71 -10.68 13.67
N ALA A 103 -2.97 -11.69 13.20
CA ALA A 103 -3.55 -12.71 12.35
C ALA A 103 -4.64 -13.51 13.08
N ILE A 104 -4.51 -13.76 14.37
CA ILE A 104 -5.55 -14.44 15.16
C ILE A 104 -6.83 -13.59 15.20
N HIS A 105 -6.69 -12.30 15.51
CA HIS A 105 -7.84 -11.39 15.64
C HIS A 105 -8.54 -11.06 14.31
N THR A 106 -7.84 -11.24 13.19
CA THR A 106 -8.35 -10.92 11.85
C THR A 106 -8.71 -12.14 11.01
N SER A 107 -8.62 -13.34 11.58
CA SER A 107 -8.94 -14.60 10.92
C SER A 107 -10.18 -15.25 11.56
N ASP A 108 -10.91 -16.04 10.78
CA ASP A 108 -12.08 -16.77 11.26
C ASP A 108 -11.67 -18.17 11.80
N ILE A 109 -10.95 -18.16 12.92
CA ILE A 109 -10.43 -19.36 13.57
C ILE A 109 -10.45 -19.22 15.08
N ASP A 110 -10.58 -20.38 15.76
CA ASP A 110 -10.34 -20.56 17.20
C ASP A 110 -9.03 -21.34 17.39
N PRO A 111 -7.86 -20.70 17.42
CA PRO A 111 -6.59 -21.41 17.45
C PRO A 111 -6.34 -22.03 18.81
N LEU A 112 -5.80 -23.23 18.80
CA LEU A 112 -5.40 -23.94 20.02
C LEU A 112 -4.05 -23.41 20.52
N PRO A 113 -3.76 -23.49 21.84
CA PRO A 113 -2.53 -22.94 22.42
C PRO A 113 -1.25 -23.44 21.74
N HIS A 114 -1.17 -24.73 21.38
CA HIS A 114 0.00 -25.28 20.69
C HIS A 114 0.21 -24.68 19.29
N GLN A 115 -0.87 -24.31 18.60
CA GLN A 115 -0.81 -23.66 17.28
C GLN A 115 -0.26 -22.25 17.40
N ILE A 116 -0.67 -21.50 18.43
CA ILE A 116 -0.16 -20.16 18.73
C ILE A 116 1.33 -20.23 19.05
N THR A 117 1.73 -21.11 19.98
CA THR A 117 3.14 -21.33 20.35
C THR A 117 3.99 -21.72 19.14
N ALA A 118 3.50 -22.62 18.29
CA ALA A 118 4.23 -23.02 17.09
C ALA A 118 4.50 -21.84 16.16
N VAL A 119 3.51 -21.01 15.90
CA VAL A 119 3.66 -19.88 14.97
C VAL A 119 4.47 -18.73 15.61
N TYR A 120 4.05 -18.25 16.76
CA TYR A 120 4.58 -16.99 17.31
C TYR A 120 5.89 -17.17 18.10
N GLU A 121 6.09 -18.29 18.75
CA GLU A 121 7.30 -18.53 19.54
C GLU A 121 8.35 -19.37 18.81
N SER A 122 7.92 -20.20 17.82
CA SER A 122 8.83 -21.13 17.17
C SER A 122 9.14 -20.80 15.71
N MET A 123 8.17 -20.32 14.91
CA MET A 123 8.38 -20.03 13.50
C MET A 123 8.77 -18.58 13.24
N LEU A 124 7.96 -17.60 13.67
CA LEU A 124 8.17 -16.19 13.40
C LEU A 124 9.54 -15.64 13.85
N PRO A 125 10.13 -16.06 14.97
CA PRO A 125 11.44 -15.56 15.39
C PRO A 125 12.62 -16.09 14.55
N LYS A 126 12.39 -17.11 13.69
CA LYS A 126 13.47 -17.73 12.93
C LYS A 126 13.71 -17.03 11.60
N GLN A 127 14.93 -16.59 11.38
CA GLN A 127 15.40 -16.06 10.11
C GLN A 127 16.76 -16.67 9.73
N PRO A 128 16.89 -17.32 8.58
CA PRO A 128 15.81 -17.68 7.63
C PRO A 128 14.86 -18.73 8.20
N LEU A 129 13.56 -18.61 7.85
CA LEU A 129 12.58 -19.58 8.29
C LEU A 129 12.75 -20.91 7.55
N ARG A 130 13.18 -21.94 8.30
CA ARG A 130 13.17 -23.33 7.86
C ARG A 130 12.59 -24.16 9.00
N TYR A 131 11.38 -24.67 8.80
CA TYR A 131 10.63 -25.33 9.86
C TYR A 131 9.87 -26.55 9.35
N VAL A 132 9.79 -27.58 10.15
CA VAL A 132 9.01 -28.78 9.86
C VAL A 132 7.92 -28.91 10.91
N LEU A 133 6.66 -28.92 10.47
CA LEU A 133 5.50 -29.21 11.32
C LEU A 133 5.25 -30.73 11.33
N ALA A 134 5.78 -31.39 12.34
CA ALA A 134 5.70 -32.83 12.48
C ALA A 134 4.66 -33.25 13.55
N ASP A 135 3.45 -32.72 13.42
CA ASP A 135 2.34 -33.02 14.30
C ASP A 135 1.45 -34.15 13.77
N ASP A 136 0.62 -34.70 14.64
CA ASP A 136 -0.37 -35.71 14.31
C ASP A 136 -1.38 -35.22 13.24
N PRO A 137 -1.98 -36.16 12.48
CA PRO A 137 -3.13 -35.81 11.64
C PRO A 137 -4.25 -35.17 12.46
N GLY A 138 -4.77 -34.03 11.99
CA GLY A 138 -5.82 -33.29 12.70
C GLY A 138 -5.33 -32.26 13.72
N ALA A 139 -4.04 -32.15 14.01
CA ALA A 139 -3.48 -31.11 14.89
C ALA A 139 -3.61 -29.68 14.35
N GLY A 140 -4.12 -29.51 13.13
CA GLY A 140 -4.33 -28.21 12.51
C GLY A 140 -3.08 -27.61 11.87
N LYS A 141 -2.24 -28.42 11.22
CA LYS A 141 -1.06 -27.94 10.49
C LYS A 141 -1.38 -26.86 9.46
N THR A 142 -2.49 -27.01 8.75
CA THR A 142 -2.99 -26.01 7.80
C THR A 142 -3.32 -24.68 8.52
N ILE A 143 -3.89 -24.76 9.73
CA ILE A 143 -4.18 -23.58 10.55
C ILE A 143 -2.89 -22.87 10.96
N MET A 144 -1.86 -23.61 11.39
CA MET A 144 -0.57 -23.03 11.75
C MET A 144 0.11 -22.36 10.55
N ALA A 145 0.10 -23.04 9.38
CA ALA A 145 0.66 -22.45 8.16
C ALA A 145 -0.14 -21.23 7.69
N GLY A 146 -1.47 -21.26 7.73
CA GLY A 146 -2.32 -20.14 7.39
C GLY A 146 -2.14 -18.94 8.32
N LEU A 147 -2.03 -19.18 9.64
CA LEU A 147 -1.69 -18.14 10.62
C LEU A 147 -0.34 -17.49 10.32
N LEU A 148 0.68 -18.28 10.02
CA LEU A 148 2.00 -17.77 9.66
C LEU A 148 1.95 -16.91 8.40
N ILE A 149 1.30 -17.39 7.34
CA ILE A 149 1.12 -16.66 6.08
C ILE A 149 0.40 -15.33 6.35
N ARG A 150 -0.73 -15.38 7.06
CA ARG A 150 -1.53 -14.20 7.36
C ARG A 150 -0.77 -13.19 8.19
N GLU A 151 -0.02 -13.63 9.22
CA GLU A 151 0.79 -12.76 10.07
C GLU A 151 1.91 -12.08 9.28
N LEU A 152 2.65 -12.82 8.46
CA LEU A 152 3.71 -12.27 7.61
C LEU A 152 3.17 -11.28 6.58
N MET A 153 1.97 -11.52 6.02
CA MET A 153 1.31 -10.58 5.11
C MET A 153 0.93 -9.26 5.83
N ILE A 154 0.37 -9.36 7.04
CA ILE A 154 0.00 -8.18 7.84
C ILE A 154 1.22 -7.35 8.21
N ARG A 155 2.34 -8.00 8.52
CA ARG A 155 3.62 -7.34 8.81
C ARG A 155 4.28 -6.71 7.57
N GLY A 156 3.84 -7.11 6.37
CA GLY A 156 4.46 -6.70 5.12
C GLY A 156 5.73 -7.47 4.76
N ASP A 157 6.01 -8.57 5.47
CA ASP A 157 7.18 -9.42 5.27
C ASP A 157 6.93 -10.49 4.19
N LEU A 158 5.68 -10.67 3.74
CA LEU A 158 5.30 -11.64 2.74
C LEU A 158 4.38 -11.00 1.70
N LYS A 159 4.83 -11.07 0.45
CA LYS A 159 4.03 -10.74 -0.74
C LYS A 159 3.82 -11.96 -1.60
N ARG A 160 4.85 -12.79 -1.76
CA ARG A 160 4.85 -13.93 -2.65
C ARG A 160 4.96 -15.25 -1.88
N CYS A 161 3.93 -16.08 -2.01
CA CYS A 161 3.85 -17.36 -1.32
C CYS A 161 3.47 -18.47 -2.28
N LEU A 162 4.22 -19.56 -2.23
CA LEU A 162 3.93 -20.80 -2.94
C LEU A 162 3.57 -21.90 -1.96
N ILE A 163 2.39 -22.50 -2.11
CA ILE A 163 2.00 -23.71 -1.40
C ILE A 163 2.16 -24.89 -2.35
N VAL A 164 2.98 -25.88 -1.97
CA VAL A 164 3.20 -27.10 -2.75
C VAL A 164 2.55 -28.27 -2.03
N THR A 165 1.53 -28.86 -2.65
CA THR A 165 0.72 -29.90 -2.00
C THR A 165 0.35 -31.03 -2.96
N PRO A 166 -0.01 -32.24 -2.46
CA PRO A 166 -0.63 -33.27 -3.30
C PRO A 166 -1.88 -32.73 -4.01
N GLY A 167 -2.08 -33.12 -5.27
CA GLY A 167 -3.16 -32.57 -6.10
C GLY A 167 -4.56 -32.70 -5.50
N SER A 168 -4.81 -33.72 -4.70
CA SER A 168 -6.08 -33.93 -3.99
C SER A 168 -6.35 -32.90 -2.87
N LEU A 169 -5.34 -32.15 -2.45
CA LEU A 169 -5.45 -31.16 -1.36
C LEU A 169 -5.43 -29.72 -1.85
N CYS A 170 -5.20 -29.46 -3.14
CA CYS A 170 -5.10 -28.08 -3.65
C CYS A 170 -6.38 -27.26 -3.41
N GLU A 171 -7.53 -27.84 -3.73
CA GLU A 171 -8.82 -27.17 -3.53
C GLU A 171 -9.13 -26.96 -2.05
N GLN A 172 -8.82 -27.95 -1.20
CA GLN A 172 -8.97 -27.83 0.25
C GLN A 172 -8.09 -26.70 0.82
N TRP A 173 -6.83 -26.60 0.40
CA TRP A 173 -5.94 -25.52 0.81
C TRP A 173 -6.49 -24.16 0.38
N GLN A 174 -6.94 -24.05 -0.87
CA GLN A 174 -7.52 -22.80 -1.39
C GLN A 174 -8.75 -22.39 -0.59
N GLU A 175 -9.66 -23.33 -0.33
CA GLU A 175 -10.89 -23.07 0.41
C GLU A 175 -10.60 -22.66 1.87
N GLU A 176 -9.71 -23.37 2.57
CA GLU A 176 -9.32 -23.04 3.93
C GLU A 176 -8.63 -21.67 4.03
N MET A 177 -7.77 -21.33 3.07
CA MET A 177 -7.11 -20.02 3.05
C MET A 177 -8.10 -18.89 2.84
N ILE A 178 -9.09 -19.07 1.97
CA ILE A 178 -10.15 -18.07 1.74
C ILE A 178 -11.05 -17.95 2.97
N GLN A 179 -11.61 -19.06 3.43
CA GLN A 179 -12.64 -19.04 4.48
C GLN A 179 -12.09 -18.61 5.83
N LYS A 180 -10.92 -19.15 6.22
CA LYS A 180 -10.37 -18.94 7.56
C LYS A 180 -9.48 -17.69 7.66
N PHE A 181 -8.75 -17.36 6.60
CA PHE A 181 -7.75 -16.29 6.64
C PHE A 181 -8.04 -15.12 5.70
N GLY A 182 -9.05 -15.23 4.83
CA GLY A 182 -9.37 -14.21 3.85
C GLY A 182 -8.26 -14.00 2.80
N VAL A 183 -7.43 -15.03 2.55
CA VAL A 183 -6.31 -14.99 1.59
C VAL A 183 -6.65 -15.81 0.36
N ILE A 184 -6.59 -15.17 -0.80
CA ILE A 184 -6.97 -15.80 -2.07
C ILE A 184 -5.71 -16.31 -2.77
N PHE A 185 -5.58 -17.63 -2.87
CA PHE A 185 -4.56 -18.28 -3.68
C PHE A 185 -5.15 -18.76 -5.00
N GLU A 186 -4.37 -18.67 -6.08
CA GLU A 186 -4.73 -19.29 -7.35
C GLU A 186 -4.11 -20.71 -7.44
N ILE A 187 -4.85 -21.67 -8.01
CA ILE A 187 -4.31 -23.00 -8.25
C ILE A 187 -3.56 -22.98 -9.59
N PHE A 188 -2.30 -23.38 -9.56
CA PHE A 188 -1.45 -23.45 -10.74
C PHE A 188 -1.98 -24.49 -11.74
N SER A 189 -2.24 -24.05 -12.97
CA SER A 189 -2.72 -24.86 -14.07
C SER A 189 -1.76 -24.81 -15.26
N ARG A 190 -1.87 -25.76 -16.19
CA ARG A 190 -1.11 -25.74 -17.44
C ARG A 190 -1.50 -24.58 -18.34
N ASP A 191 -2.74 -24.15 -18.30
CA ASP A 191 -3.23 -23.02 -19.08
C ASP A 191 -2.51 -21.71 -18.71
N MET A 192 -2.05 -21.58 -17.46
CA MET A 192 -1.23 -20.45 -17.02
C MET A 192 0.13 -20.42 -17.72
N VAL A 193 0.71 -21.60 -18.05
CA VAL A 193 1.98 -21.68 -18.78
C VAL A 193 1.81 -21.22 -20.22
N GLU A 194 0.69 -21.61 -20.85
CA GLU A 194 0.39 -21.26 -22.25
C GLU A 194 -0.03 -19.79 -22.41
N SER A 195 -0.66 -19.24 -21.38
CA SER A 195 -1.13 -17.84 -21.38
C SER A 195 -0.13 -16.84 -20.80
N SER A 196 1.00 -17.28 -20.28
CA SER A 196 2.01 -16.43 -19.67
C SER A 196 2.65 -15.49 -20.72
N HIS A 197 2.54 -14.19 -20.48
CA HIS A 197 3.13 -13.17 -21.35
C HIS A 197 4.64 -13.03 -21.17
N ALA A 198 5.15 -13.27 -19.97
CA ALA A 198 6.58 -13.20 -19.61
C ALA A 198 7.33 -14.53 -19.85
N GLY A 199 6.62 -15.61 -20.23
CA GLY A 199 7.19 -16.95 -20.39
C GLY A 199 7.44 -17.68 -19.08
N ASN A 200 7.32 -17.02 -17.94
CA ASN A 200 7.38 -17.63 -16.61
C ASN A 200 6.10 -17.31 -15.82
N PRO A 201 5.14 -18.25 -15.73
CA PRO A 201 3.87 -18.05 -15.03
C PRO A 201 4.04 -17.82 -13.53
N PHE A 202 5.15 -18.26 -12.93
CA PHE A 202 5.43 -18.04 -11.53
C PHE A 202 5.78 -16.59 -11.20
N GLU A 203 6.28 -15.80 -12.13
CA GLU A 203 6.55 -14.37 -11.92
C GLU A 203 5.30 -13.50 -11.97
N GLU A 204 4.24 -13.98 -12.64
CA GLU A 204 3.00 -13.22 -12.86
C GLU A 204 2.03 -13.29 -11.68
N LYS A 205 2.24 -14.24 -10.76
CA LYS A 205 1.33 -14.51 -9.64
C LYS A 205 2.06 -14.51 -8.31
N ASP A 206 1.49 -13.83 -7.34
CA ASP A 206 2.10 -13.69 -6.02
C ASP A 206 1.71 -14.81 -5.05
N LEU A 207 0.49 -15.33 -5.15
CA LEU A 207 -0.05 -16.35 -4.26
C LEU A 207 -0.53 -17.56 -5.06
N LEU A 208 0.25 -18.63 -5.04
CA LEU A 208 -0.01 -19.84 -5.82
C LEU A 208 -0.07 -21.09 -4.96
N ILE A 209 -0.93 -22.03 -5.37
CA ILE A 209 -0.94 -23.41 -4.91
C ILE A 209 -0.57 -24.30 -6.10
N ALA A 210 0.49 -25.07 -5.97
CA ALA A 210 0.95 -25.97 -7.02
C ALA A 210 0.94 -27.45 -6.57
N ARG A 211 0.73 -28.32 -7.55
CA ARG A 211 0.74 -29.76 -7.33
C ARG A 211 2.16 -30.29 -7.35
N ILE A 212 2.58 -30.97 -6.27
CA ILE A 212 3.92 -31.52 -6.17
C ILE A 212 4.25 -32.48 -7.31
N ASP A 213 3.30 -33.33 -7.71
CA ASP A 213 3.48 -34.28 -8.80
C ASP A 213 3.61 -33.62 -10.17
N GLN A 214 3.02 -32.45 -10.37
CA GLN A 214 3.15 -31.66 -11.59
C GLN A 214 4.54 -31.00 -11.65
N LEU A 215 4.99 -30.38 -10.58
CA LEU A 215 6.32 -29.78 -10.51
C LEU A 215 7.44 -30.82 -10.61
N ALA A 216 7.27 -31.99 -9.96
CA ALA A 216 8.28 -33.04 -9.95
C ALA A 216 8.51 -33.69 -11.32
N ARG A 217 7.54 -33.64 -12.25
CA ARG A 217 7.63 -34.28 -13.57
C ARG A 217 8.07 -33.39 -14.70
N ALA A 218 8.10 -32.09 -14.47
CA ALA A 218 8.32 -31.07 -15.51
C ALA A 218 9.61 -30.28 -15.22
N GLU A 219 10.72 -30.66 -15.84
CA GLU A 219 12.01 -30.01 -15.67
C GLU A 219 11.97 -28.50 -16.04
N ASP A 220 11.20 -28.16 -17.07
CA ASP A 220 10.99 -26.77 -17.50
C ASP A 220 10.28 -25.93 -16.45
N LEU A 221 9.34 -26.51 -15.68
CA LEU A 221 8.68 -25.83 -14.57
C LEU A 221 9.60 -25.69 -13.35
N GLN A 222 10.45 -26.68 -13.11
CA GLN A 222 11.44 -26.61 -12.03
C GLN A 222 12.45 -25.48 -12.29
N GLU A 223 12.98 -25.37 -13.51
CA GLU A 223 13.88 -24.29 -13.88
C GLU A 223 13.24 -22.92 -13.74
N LYS A 224 11.99 -22.78 -14.18
CA LYS A 224 11.22 -21.52 -14.01
C LYS A 224 10.99 -21.19 -12.55
N LEU A 225 10.68 -22.18 -11.73
CA LEU A 225 10.45 -22.03 -10.29
C LEU A 225 11.73 -21.63 -9.56
N GLU A 226 12.87 -22.23 -9.89
CA GLU A 226 14.18 -21.91 -9.32
C GLU A 226 14.63 -20.49 -9.65
N ASN A 227 14.24 -19.98 -10.82
CA ASN A 227 14.52 -18.61 -11.24
C ASN A 227 13.51 -17.59 -10.70
N THR A 228 12.59 -17.99 -9.85
CA THR A 228 11.55 -17.13 -9.29
C THR A 228 11.77 -16.95 -7.79
N ASP A 229 11.83 -15.69 -7.34
CA ASP A 229 11.95 -15.37 -5.93
C ASP A 229 10.61 -15.54 -5.21
N TRP A 230 10.63 -16.27 -4.10
CA TRP A 230 9.51 -16.46 -3.18
C TRP A 230 9.89 -16.04 -1.77
N ASP A 231 8.98 -15.30 -1.09
CA ASP A 231 9.19 -14.94 0.31
C ASP A 231 8.95 -16.15 1.22
N LEU A 232 8.01 -17.01 0.85
CA LEU A 232 7.68 -18.23 1.58
C LEU A 232 7.25 -19.36 0.64
N ILE A 233 7.77 -20.58 0.91
CA ILE A 233 7.30 -21.82 0.30
C ILE A 233 6.83 -22.76 1.42
N VAL A 234 5.61 -23.30 1.28
CA VAL A 234 4.97 -24.22 2.22
C VAL A 234 4.78 -25.58 1.59
#